data_b4c5d2fa30b9f98372daee1c712109b2
#
_entry.id   b4c5d2fa30b9f98372daee1c712109b2
#
_cell.length_a   1.000
_cell.length_b   1.000
_cell.length_c   1.000
_cell.angle_alpha   90.00
_cell.angle_beta   90.00
_cell.angle_gamma   90.00
#
_symmetry.space_group_name_H-M   'P 1'
#
loop_
_entity.id
_entity.type
_entity.pdbx_description
1 polymer ?
#
loop_
_entity_poly.entity_id
_entity_poly.type
_entity_poly.pdbx_seq_one_letter_code
_entity_poly.pdbx_strand_id
1 'polypeptide(L)'
;MKLTLNGLTERSGFEQASIRIPDYDIRKIVANTKKAPRWAHFGIGNIFRIFIGGAADDLIEKKLMDTGITCIETFDFDVVDRIYAPYDNLVLCVTMHENGDVDKRVTGSLTEAIAARPGDTKAAERLEEIFTADSLQLVSFTITEKGYELFDENGNVFPRLLKELSEGPDAPLTSAMTIVTAGLNKRFLAGGAPLSLVSMDNVSQNGSKLRSSVLEVAKRWMEKGFISEEAFSYISDESRVSFPWTMIDKITPRPDENVRDMLIKDGMEDMDIVVTDKRTYIAPFVNAEAPQYLVVEDSFPNGRPAFEEAGIYVTDRETVNASERMKVTVCLNPIHSALGPYGVLLGYHRFSDVIADRELNRLAGLVGPKEGMQVVIDPGILSPEAFMEELMTKRFPNPYIPDTPERLCTDISQGLSVRFGVTIKAFTARDGNAGKLLGIPLGIAGWLRYLMGVTDELKAYELAPDPLNPQLRKELLSEGVEIGDPDSLKDQLRPILSNTSIFGIDLYEAGIGERIEEIFREEIAGKGAVRRTLEKYLAK
;
A
#
# COMPACT_ATOMS: atom_id res chain seq x y z
N MET A 1 -28.36 -14.24 9.87
CA MET A 1 -27.27 -15.20 9.55
C MET A 1 -26.01 -14.79 10.31
N LYS A 2 -25.33 -15.76 10.95
CA LYS A 2 -24.08 -15.48 11.69
C LYS A 2 -22.86 -15.88 10.87
N LEU A 3 -21.84 -15.06 10.88
CA LEU A 3 -20.54 -15.33 10.25
C LEU A 3 -19.71 -16.24 11.20
N THR A 4 -20.11 -17.49 11.32
CA THR A 4 -19.43 -18.53 12.11
C THR A 4 -19.51 -19.87 11.40
N LEU A 5 -18.62 -20.81 11.73
CA LEU A 5 -18.65 -22.16 11.14
C LEU A 5 -20.00 -22.88 11.31
N ASN A 6 -20.68 -22.59 12.41
CA ASN A 6 -22.03 -23.14 12.63
C ASN A 6 -23.08 -22.36 11.82
N GLY A 7 -22.96 -21.02 11.72
CA GLY A 7 -23.85 -20.18 10.92
C GLY A 7 -23.83 -20.53 9.44
N LEU A 8 -22.66 -20.91 8.90
CA LEU A 8 -22.52 -21.32 7.49
C LEU A 8 -23.29 -22.61 7.15
N THR A 9 -23.81 -23.36 8.13
CA THR A 9 -24.68 -24.53 7.86
C THR A 9 -26.06 -24.12 7.33
N GLU A 10 -26.48 -22.86 7.54
CA GLU A 10 -27.73 -22.28 7.05
C GLU A 10 -27.58 -21.72 5.61
N ARG A 11 -27.10 -22.54 4.68
CA ARG A 11 -26.74 -22.15 3.30
C ARG A 11 -27.79 -21.31 2.59
N SER A 12 -29.07 -21.66 2.75
CA SER A 12 -30.17 -20.98 2.05
C SER A 12 -30.29 -19.49 2.33
N GLY A 13 -29.93 -19.05 3.54
CA GLY A 13 -29.90 -17.62 3.88
C GLY A 13 -28.83 -16.87 3.12
N PHE A 14 -27.62 -17.43 3.06
CA PHE A 14 -26.49 -16.86 2.31
C PHE A 14 -26.77 -16.83 0.80
N GLU A 15 -27.38 -17.90 0.24
CA GLU A 15 -27.79 -17.94 -1.17
C GLU A 15 -28.82 -16.86 -1.52
N GLN A 16 -29.84 -16.67 -0.66
CA GLN A 16 -30.86 -15.60 -0.85
C GLN A 16 -30.24 -14.20 -0.79
N ALA A 17 -29.23 -14.00 0.05
CA ALA A 17 -28.50 -12.75 0.15
C ALA A 17 -27.41 -12.58 -0.93
N SER A 18 -27.28 -13.52 -1.86
CA SER A 18 -26.20 -13.58 -2.85
C SER A 18 -24.81 -13.51 -2.23
N ILE A 19 -24.61 -14.19 -1.11
CA ILE A 19 -23.32 -14.32 -0.44
C ILE A 19 -22.77 -15.72 -0.72
N ARG A 20 -21.66 -15.79 -1.48
CA ARG A 20 -20.97 -17.05 -1.73
C ARG A 20 -20.27 -17.52 -0.46
N ILE A 21 -20.44 -18.80 -0.11
CA ILE A 21 -19.73 -19.45 1.01
C ILE A 21 -18.82 -20.54 0.48
N PRO A 22 -17.73 -20.89 1.19
CA PRO A 22 -16.82 -21.96 0.77
C PRO A 22 -17.52 -23.31 0.54
N ASP A 23 -17.11 -24.00 -0.52
CA ASP A 23 -17.60 -25.36 -0.84
C ASP A 23 -16.70 -26.47 -0.28
N TYR A 24 -15.55 -26.12 0.30
CA TYR A 24 -14.63 -27.05 0.96
C TYR A 24 -14.89 -27.18 2.47
N ASP A 25 -14.39 -28.24 3.07
CA ASP A 25 -14.47 -28.48 4.52
C ASP A 25 -13.45 -27.60 5.27
N ILE A 26 -13.89 -26.44 5.76
CA ILE A 26 -13.06 -25.48 6.51
C ILE A 26 -12.44 -26.15 7.75
N ARG A 27 -13.17 -27.00 8.47
CA ARG A 27 -12.64 -27.66 9.68
C ARG A 27 -11.47 -28.58 9.35
N LYS A 28 -11.53 -29.25 8.21
CA LYS A 28 -10.43 -30.08 7.70
C LYS A 28 -9.22 -29.23 7.35
N ILE A 29 -9.41 -28.10 6.68
CA ILE A 29 -8.33 -27.15 6.34
C ILE A 29 -7.67 -26.62 7.62
N VAL A 30 -8.46 -26.22 8.62
CA VAL A 30 -7.95 -25.80 9.95
C VAL A 30 -7.09 -26.89 10.59
N ALA A 31 -7.58 -28.12 10.62
CA ALA A 31 -6.86 -29.26 11.21
C ALA A 31 -5.53 -29.55 10.46
N ASN A 32 -5.56 -29.50 9.14
CA ASN A 32 -4.37 -29.70 8.32
C ASN A 32 -3.32 -28.59 8.57
N THR A 33 -3.76 -27.34 8.62
CA THR A 33 -2.86 -26.19 8.86
C THR A 33 -2.19 -26.26 10.22
N LYS A 34 -2.96 -26.61 11.27
CA LYS A 34 -2.40 -26.79 12.61
C LYS A 34 -1.34 -27.88 12.67
N LYS A 35 -1.54 -28.97 11.93
CA LYS A 35 -0.63 -30.12 11.89
C LYS A 35 0.61 -29.83 11.06
N ALA A 36 0.47 -29.13 9.93
CA ALA A 36 1.56 -28.91 8.98
C ALA A 36 1.38 -27.52 8.33
N PRO A 37 1.71 -26.44 9.06
CA PRO A 37 1.59 -25.09 8.54
C PRO A 37 2.52 -24.90 7.34
N ARG A 38 1.99 -24.30 6.25
CA ARG A 38 2.75 -24.00 5.03
C ARG A 38 2.91 -22.51 4.79
N TRP A 39 1.96 -21.73 5.28
CA TRP A 39 1.93 -20.27 5.11
C TRP A 39 1.55 -19.58 6.42
N ALA A 40 2.44 -18.73 6.93
CA ALA A 40 2.16 -17.84 8.04
C ALA A 40 2.15 -16.39 7.55
N HIS A 41 1.37 -15.51 8.18
CA HIS A 41 1.27 -14.10 7.76
C HIS A 41 1.24 -13.17 8.97
N PHE A 42 2.05 -12.11 8.92
CA PHE A 42 2.11 -11.05 9.91
C PHE A 42 1.39 -9.79 9.41
N GLY A 43 0.54 -9.19 10.27
CA GLY A 43 -0.24 -8.02 9.92
C GLY A 43 -1.57 -8.38 9.27
N ILE A 44 -2.57 -8.66 10.09
CA ILE A 44 -3.82 -9.30 9.67
C ILE A 44 -4.96 -8.31 9.43
N GLY A 45 -4.62 -7.18 8.80
CA GLY A 45 -5.54 -6.11 8.43
C GLY A 45 -6.37 -6.37 7.17
N ASN A 46 -7.05 -5.33 6.68
CA ASN A 46 -8.05 -5.46 5.61
C ASN A 46 -7.47 -5.97 4.28
N ILE A 47 -6.30 -5.48 3.84
CA ILE A 47 -5.70 -5.92 2.58
C ILE A 47 -5.34 -7.40 2.60
N PHE A 48 -4.79 -7.89 3.71
CA PHE A 48 -4.51 -9.31 3.91
C PHE A 48 -5.78 -10.14 3.81
N ARG A 49 -6.84 -9.74 4.53
CA ARG A 49 -8.09 -10.51 4.66
C ARG A 49 -8.80 -10.71 3.32
N ILE A 50 -8.94 -9.64 2.52
CA ILE A 50 -9.70 -9.71 1.26
C ILE A 50 -8.85 -10.18 0.08
N PHE A 51 -7.59 -9.76 -0.02
CA PHE A 51 -6.76 -10.07 -1.18
C PHE A 51 -5.94 -11.35 -0.98
N ILE A 52 -5.04 -11.37 0.00
CA ILE A 52 -4.14 -12.51 0.21
C ILE A 52 -4.92 -13.71 0.73
N GLY A 53 -5.79 -13.50 1.71
CA GLY A 53 -6.72 -14.52 2.21
C GLY A 53 -7.67 -15.00 1.12
N GLY A 54 -8.18 -14.08 0.29
CA GLY A 54 -9.01 -14.42 -0.86
C GLY A 54 -8.29 -15.28 -1.90
N ALA A 55 -7.02 -15.00 -2.20
CA ALA A 55 -6.22 -15.80 -3.10
C ALA A 55 -5.96 -17.22 -2.54
N ALA A 56 -5.68 -17.33 -1.25
CA ALA A 56 -5.55 -18.64 -0.60
C ALA A 56 -6.87 -19.41 -0.62
N ASP A 57 -8.00 -18.73 -0.43
CA ASP A 57 -9.34 -19.33 -0.52
C ASP A 57 -9.61 -19.91 -1.92
N ASP A 58 -9.27 -19.16 -2.97
CA ASP A 58 -9.40 -19.60 -4.36
C ASP A 58 -8.53 -20.84 -4.65
N LEU A 59 -7.32 -20.92 -4.09
CA LEU A 59 -6.46 -22.10 -4.22
C LEU A 59 -7.01 -23.33 -3.49
N ILE A 60 -7.63 -23.15 -2.34
CA ILE A 60 -8.28 -24.23 -1.59
C ILE A 60 -9.52 -24.72 -2.37
N GLU A 61 -10.35 -23.82 -2.87
CA GLU A 61 -11.52 -24.16 -3.72
C GLU A 61 -11.11 -24.98 -4.96
N LYS A 62 -9.99 -24.61 -5.59
CA LYS A 62 -9.41 -25.32 -6.73
C LYS A 62 -8.69 -26.62 -6.33
N LYS A 63 -8.62 -26.94 -5.04
CA LYS A 63 -7.90 -28.11 -4.48
C LYS A 63 -6.39 -28.10 -4.77
N LEU A 64 -5.81 -26.94 -4.93
CA LEU A 64 -4.37 -26.71 -5.11
C LEU A 64 -3.66 -26.45 -3.77
N MET A 65 -4.42 -26.18 -2.72
CA MET A 65 -3.98 -26.12 -1.33
C MET A 65 -4.90 -26.94 -0.44
N ASP A 66 -4.31 -27.60 0.56
CA ASP A 66 -5.01 -28.39 1.59
C ASP A 66 -4.78 -27.85 3.01
N THR A 67 -4.11 -26.69 3.10
CA THR A 67 -3.89 -25.88 4.31
C THR A 67 -4.32 -24.44 4.03
N GLY A 68 -4.67 -23.70 5.07
CA GLY A 68 -4.89 -22.26 4.97
C GLY A 68 -3.69 -21.46 5.49
N ILE A 69 -3.95 -20.21 5.91
CA ILE A 69 -2.93 -19.28 6.42
C ILE A 69 -3.06 -19.21 7.95
N THR A 70 -1.91 -19.32 8.65
CA THR A 70 -1.81 -18.95 10.07
C THR A 70 -1.56 -17.46 10.18
N CYS A 71 -2.46 -16.74 10.84
CA CYS A 71 -2.47 -15.29 10.98
C CYS A 71 -1.77 -14.89 12.28
N ILE A 72 -0.86 -13.92 12.24
CA ILE A 72 -0.07 -13.48 13.39
C ILE A 72 -0.20 -11.96 13.53
N GLU A 73 -0.64 -11.52 14.72
CA GLU A 73 -0.76 -10.09 15.06
C GLU A 73 0.23 -9.74 16.16
N THR A 74 1.03 -8.68 15.91
CA THR A 74 2.09 -8.24 16.83
C THR A 74 1.86 -6.84 17.40
N PHE A 75 0.88 -6.10 16.90
CA PHE A 75 0.67 -4.70 17.25
C PHE A 75 -0.68 -4.44 17.90
N ASP A 76 -1.78 -4.86 17.26
CA ASP A 76 -3.15 -4.61 17.70
C ASP A 76 -3.90 -5.90 17.98
N PHE A 77 -3.71 -6.42 19.18
CA PHE A 77 -4.25 -7.71 19.61
C PHE A 77 -5.79 -7.75 19.66
N ASP A 78 -6.44 -6.58 19.79
CA ASP A 78 -7.91 -6.47 19.73
C ASP A 78 -8.46 -6.99 18.41
N VAL A 79 -7.69 -6.92 17.32
CA VAL A 79 -8.06 -7.47 16.03
C VAL A 79 -8.31 -8.99 16.15
N VAL A 80 -7.44 -9.71 16.85
CA VAL A 80 -7.62 -11.15 17.09
C VAL A 80 -8.81 -11.40 18.00
N ASP A 81 -8.88 -10.71 19.14
CA ASP A 81 -9.87 -10.97 20.19
C ASP A 81 -11.30 -10.61 19.77
N ARG A 82 -11.47 -9.53 18.99
CA ARG A 82 -12.78 -8.96 18.68
C ARG A 82 -13.26 -9.25 17.25
N ILE A 83 -12.35 -9.62 16.34
CA ILE A 83 -12.68 -9.82 14.91
C ILE A 83 -12.37 -11.22 14.42
N TYR A 84 -11.26 -11.84 14.81
CA TYR A 84 -10.97 -13.19 14.33
C TYR A 84 -11.63 -14.27 15.20
N ALA A 85 -11.40 -14.25 16.50
CA ALA A 85 -11.88 -15.29 17.41
C ALA A 85 -13.42 -15.41 17.47
N PRO A 86 -14.22 -14.32 17.56
CA PRO A 86 -15.67 -14.42 17.61
C PRO A 86 -16.33 -14.93 16.32
N TYR A 87 -15.62 -14.83 15.19
CA TYR A 87 -16.12 -15.19 13.86
C TYR A 87 -15.45 -16.45 13.30
N ASP A 88 -14.85 -17.31 14.14
CA ASP A 88 -14.15 -18.54 13.73
C ASP A 88 -13.08 -18.28 12.63
N ASN A 89 -12.44 -17.12 12.65
CA ASN A 89 -11.49 -16.58 11.65
C ASN A 89 -12.09 -16.40 10.24
N LEU A 90 -13.40 -16.47 10.07
CA LEU A 90 -14.07 -16.19 8.81
C LEU A 90 -14.09 -14.69 8.51
N VAL A 91 -14.09 -14.35 7.24
CA VAL A 91 -14.17 -12.97 6.76
C VAL A 91 -15.25 -12.85 5.69
N LEU A 92 -16.12 -11.85 5.80
CA LEU A 92 -17.05 -11.51 4.72
C LEU A 92 -16.42 -10.46 3.82
N CYS A 93 -15.97 -10.87 2.65
CA CYS A 93 -15.36 -10.00 1.64
C CYS A 93 -16.45 -9.39 0.75
N VAL A 94 -16.43 -8.06 0.63
CA VAL A 94 -17.37 -7.26 -0.18
C VAL A 94 -16.56 -6.49 -1.23
N THR A 95 -16.72 -6.86 -2.49
CA THR A 95 -16.07 -6.20 -3.61
C THR A 95 -17.06 -5.25 -4.28
N MET A 96 -16.70 -3.98 -4.39
CA MET A 96 -17.54 -2.92 -4.92
C MET A 96 -17.06 -2.51 -6.31
N HIS A 97 -17.93 -2.65 -7.30
CA HIS A 97 -17.65 -2.27 -8.69
C HIS A 97 -18.09 -0.83 -8.97
N GLU A 98 -17.46 -0.22 -9.96
CA GLU A 98 -17.73 1.17 -10.38
C GLU A 98 -19.18 1.38 -10.88
N ASN A 99 -19.81 0.32 -11.39
CA ASN A 99 -21.20 0.33 -11.88
C ASN A 99 -22.24 0.14 -10.74
N GLY A 100 -21.78 -0.03 -9.50
CA GLY A 100 -22.61 -0.27 -8.32
C GLY A 100 -22.93 -1.73 -8.04
N ASP A 101 -22.43 -2.67 -8.83
CA ASP A 101 -22.54 -4.10 -8.51
C ASP A 101 -21.67 -4.43 -7.29
N VAL A 102 -22.12 -5.41 -6.51
CA VAL A 102 -21.45 -5.83 -5.27
C VAL A 102 -21.31 -7.34 -5.23
N ASP A 103 -20.08 -7.81 -5.20
CA ASP A 103 -19.78 -9.22 -4.96
C ASP A 103 -19.55 -9.46 -3.47
N LYS A 104 -20.20 -10.49 -2.92
CA LYS A 104 -20.08 -10.89 -1.52
C LYS A 104 -19.65 -12.33 -1.41
N ARG A 105 -18.56 -12.59 -0.66
CA ARG A 105 -18.11 -13.96 -0.37
C ARG A 105 -17.56 -14.09 1.06
N VAL A 106 -17.81 -15.24 1.66
CA VAL A 106 -17.14 -15.65 2.90
C VAL A 106 -15.82 -16.31 2.52
N THR A 107 -14.73 -15.94 3.20
CA THR A 107 -13.40 -16.52 3.07
C THR A 107 -13.12 -17.39 4.29
N GLY A 108 -12.77 -18.66 4.09
CA GLY A 108 -12.47 -19.63 5.15
C GLY A 108 -11.00 -20.08 5.21
N SER A 109 -10.12 -19.46 4.41
CA SER A 109 -8.70 -19.77 4.30
C SER A 109 -7.85 -19.31 5.49
N LEU A 110 -8.37 -18.40 6.35
CA LEU A 110 -7.69 -17.90 7.54
C LEU A 110 -7.98 -18.86 8.70
N THR A 111 -7.05 -19.75 9.00
CA THR A 111 -7.35 -20.96 9.79
C THR A 111 -7.01 -20.85 11.27
N GLU A 112 -6.12 -19.97 11.64
CA GLU A 112 -5.66 -19.73 13.00
C GLU A 112 -5.25 -18.27 13.14
N ALA A 113 -5.63 -17.60 14.24
CA ALA A 113 -5.18 -16.25 14.54
C ALA A 113 -4.46 -16.23 15.88
N ILE A 114 -3.21 -15.79 15.88
CA ILE A 114 -2.33 -15.73 17.05
C ILE A 114 -2.08 -14.27 17.42
N ALA A 115 -2.50 -13.86 18.60
CA ALA A 115 -2.07 -12.62 19.22
C ALA A 115 -0.69 -12.85 19.87
N ALA A 116 0.38 -12.44 19.20
CA ALA A 116 1.74 -12.63 19.68
C ALA A 116 2.09 -11.64 20.81
N ARG A 117 1.35 -11.72 21.93
CA ARG A 117 1.54 -10.84 23.08
C ARG A 117 2.87 -11.12 23.77
N PRO A 118 3.63 -10.08 24.11
CA PRO A 118 4.87 -10.24 24.86
C PRO A 118 4.64 -11.01 26.18
N GLY A 119 5.38 -12.10 26.37
CA GLY A 119 5.27 -12.95 27.55
C GLY A 119 4.11 -13.96 27.55
N ASP A 120 3.32 -14.05 26.47
CA ASP A 120 2.36 -15.15 26.29
C ASP A 120 3.12 -16.41 25.85
N THR A 121 3.33 -17.32 26.81
CA THR A 121 4.09 -18.57 26.57
C THR A 121 3.43 -19.48 25.55
N LYS A 122 2.08 -19.54 25.51
CA LYS A 122 1.35 -20.36 24.52
C LYS A 122 1.51 -19.84 23.11
N ALA A 123 1.43 -18.52 22.93
CA ALA A 123 1.68 -17.90 21.64
C ALA A 123 3.13 -18.12 21.20
N ALA A 124 4.09 -17.96 22.11
CA ALA A 124 5.51 -18.18 21.82
C ALA A 124 5.80 -19.65 21.44
N GLU A 125 5.28 -20.62 22.18
CA GLU A 125 5.38 -22.04 21.87
C GLU A 125 4.77 -22.35 20.50
N ARG A 126 3.60 -21.80 20.19
CA ARG A 126 2.95 -22.01 18.89
C ARG A 126 3.74 -21.40 17.73
N LEU A 127 4.31 -20.22 17.92
CA LEU A 127 5.19 -19.60 16.93
C LEU A 127 6.45 -20.45 16.69
N GLU A 128 7.05 -20.99 17.74
CA GLU A 128 8.19 -21.90 17.63
C GLU A 128 7.81 -23.17 16.83
N GLU A 129 6.69 -23.83 17.14
CA GLU A 129 6.17 -24.96 16.36
C GLU A 129 6.02 -24.64 14.86
N ILE A 130 5.48 -23.43 14.54
CA ILE A 130 5.28 -23.00 13.16
C ILE A 130 6.62 -22.79 12.47
N PHE A 131 7.56 -22.04 13.08
CA PHE A 131 8.84 -21.73 12.45
C PHE A 131 9.74 -22.97 12.33
N THR A 132 9.64 -23.95 13.23
CA THR A 132 10.43 -25.18 13.19
C THR A 132 9.82 -26.26 12.29
N ALA A 133 8.58 -26.09 11.83
CA ALA A 133 7.96 -27.05 10.91
C ALA A 133 8.65 -27.05 9.54
N ASP A 134 9.09 -28.21 9.06
CA ASP A 134 9.68 -28.37 7.72
C ASP A 134 8.69 -28.00 6.62
N SER A 135 7.37 -28.17 6.89
CA SER A 135 6.31 -27.84 5.96
C SER A 135 6.15 -26.34 5.69
N LEU A 136 6.66 -25.47 6.55
CA LEU A 136 6.54 -24.02 6.37
C LEU A 136 7.34 -23.55 5.15
N GLN A 137 6.65 -23.04 4.15
CA GLN A 137 7.18 -22.60 2.86
C GLN A 137 7.48 -21.11 2.86
N LEU A 138 6.57 -20.32 3.42
CA LEU A 138 6.71 -18.87 3.44
C LEU A 138 6.07 -18.23 4.68
N VAL A 139 6.65 -17.08 5.05
CA VAL A 139 6.07 -16.11 5.98
C VAL A 139 5.90 -14.81 5.24
N SER A 140 4.66 -14.31 5.14
CA SER A 140 4.36 -13.06 4.44
C SER A 140 3.95 -11.94 5.40
N PHE A 141 4.00 -10.69 4.92
CA PHE A 141 3.82 -9.51 5.76
C PHE A 141 2.96 -8.45 5.08
N THR A 142 2.01 -7.87 5.84
CA THR A 142 1.36 -6.59 5.56
C THR A 142 1.31 -5.75 6.84
N ILE A 143 2.48 -5.25 7.26
CA ILE A 143 2.70 -4.57 8.54
C ILE A 143 2.96 -3.07 8.38
N THR A 144 2.79 -2.54 7.17
CA THR A 144 3.14 -1.17 6.76
C THR A 144 4.64 -0.86 6.87
N GLU A 145 5.06 0.23 6.25
CA GLU A 145 6.48 0.62 6.21
C GLU A 145 7.12 0.70 7.61
N LYS A 146 6.38 1.28 8.58
CA LYS A 146 6.85 1.44 9.97
C LYS A 146 7.10 0.12 10.70
N GLY A 147 6.49 -0.97 10.25
CA GLY A 147 6.70 -2.29 10.84
C GLY A 147 8.10 -2.86 10.59
N TYR A 148 8.76 -2.40 9.51
CA TYR A 148 10.14 -2.81 9.16
C TYR A 148 11.20 -1.93 9.80
N GLU A 149 10.86 -0.73 10.28
CA GLU A 149 11.83 0.24 10.77
C GLU A 149 12.39 -0.13 12.13
N LEU A 150 13.72 -0.15 12.25
CA LEU A 150 14.46 -0.40 13.47
C LEU A 150 15.05 0.88 14.07
N PHE A 151 15.20 1.93 13.27
CA PHE A 151 15.87 3.18 13.61
C PHE A 151 14.98 4.38 13.32
N ASP A 152 15.18 5.44 14.09
CA ASP A 152 14.61 6.75 13.82
C ASP A 152 15.39 7.48 12.70
N GLU A 153 14.93 8.67 12.33
CA GLU A 153 15.55 9.53 11.30
C GLU A 153 17.01 9.93 11.61
N ASN A 154 17.40 9.86 12.88
CA ASN A 154 18.76 10.16 13.33
C ASN A 154 19.66 8.91 13.40
N GLY A 155 19.15 7.74 13.03
CA GLY A 155 19.87 6.48 13.10
C GLY A 155 19.90 5.83 14.49
N ASN A 156 19.12 6.33 15.46
CA ASN A 156 19.01 5.70 16.77
C ASN A 156 17.99 4.56 16.73
N VAL A 157 18.29 3.47 17.43
CA VAL A 157 17.34 2.37 17.62
C VAL A 157 16.08 2.89 18.32
N PHE A 158 14.91 2.54 17.82
CA PHE A 158 13.65 2.88 18.49
C PHE A 158 13.64 2.35 19.94
N PRO A 159 13.19 3.15 20.93
CA PRO A 159 13.15 2.73 22.34
C PRO A 159 12.48 1.38 22.58
N ARG A 160 11.43 1.06 21.81
CA ARG A 160 10.72 -0.22 21.87
C ARG A 160 11.61 -1.44 21.59
N LEU A 161 12.65 -1.28 20.75
CA LEU A 161 13.54 -2.36 20.31
C LEU A 161 14.80 -2.49 21.15
N LEU A 162 15.17 -1.46 21.94
CA LEU A 162 16.41 -1.47 22.72
C LEU A 162 16.52 -2.69 23.62
N LYS A 163 15.43 -3.05 24.30
CA LYS A 163 15.37 -4.20 25.19
C LYS A 163 15.53 -5.52 24.41
N GLU A 164 14.77 -5.69 23.36
CA GLU A 164 14.76 -6.91 22.53
C GLU A 164 16.15 -7.18 21.91
N LEU A 165 16.79 -6.13 21.39
CA LEU A 165 18.15 -6.23 20.84
C LEU A 165 19.24 -6.44 21.92
N SER A 166 18.94 -6.11 23.19
CA SER A 166 19.90 -6.28 24.29
C SER A 166 19.74 -7.59 25.05
N GLU A 167 18.56 -8.19 25.06
CA GLU A 167 18.24 -9.42 25.81
C GLU A 167 18.19 -10.68 24.92
N GLY A 168 18.11 -10.52 23.57
CA GLY A 168 18.20 -11.63 22.63
C GLY A 168 16.86 -12.28 22.27
N PRO A 169 16.90 -13.41 21.51
CA PRO A 169 15.72 -14.04 20.92
C PRO A 169 14.74 -14.66 21.91
N ASP A 170 15.14 -14.92 23.13
CA ASP A 170 14.29 -15.51 24.17
C ASP A 170 13.61 -14.46 25.07
N ALA A 171 13.84 -13.16 24.81
CA ALA A 171 13.17 -12.07 25.50
C ALA A 171 11.68 -11.97 25.10
N PRO A 172 10.84 -11.27 25.87
CA PRO A 172 9.50 -10.92 25.42
C PRO A 172 9.57 -9.94 24.24
N LEU A 173 9.42 -10.48 23.04
CA LEU A 173 9.52 -9.73 21.77
C LEU A 173 8.19 -9.04 21.43
N THR A 174 8.26 -7.86 20.81
CA THR A 174 7.11 -7.06 20.40
C THR A 174 7.11 -6.71 18.91
N SER A 175 8.29 -6.67 18.30
CA SER A 175 8.43 -6.32 16.88
C SER A 175 8.32 -7.57 15.99
N ALA A 176 7.58 -7.44 14.89
CA ALA A 176 7.53 -8.49 13.88
C ALA A 176 8.95 -8.89 13.42
N MET A 177 9.87 -7.94 13.29
CA MET A 177 11.25 -8.21 12.83
C MET A 177 12.05 -9.04 13.82
N THR A 178 11.95 -8.76 15.12
CA THR A 178 12.64 -9.55 16.16
C THR A 178 12.00 -10.93 16.34
N ILE A 179 10.66 -11.01 16.31
CA ILE A 179 9.92 -12.29 16.39
C ILE A 179 10.31 -13.22 15.23
N VAL A 180 10.33 -12.68 14.00
CA VAL A 180 10.72 -13.47 12.82
C VAL A 180 12.18 -13.89 12.88
N THR A 181 13.08 -13.00 13.30
CA THR A 181 14.52 -13.33 13.43
C THR A 181 14.73 -14.41 14.51
N ALA A 182 14.00 -14.35 15.62
CA ALA A 182 14.01 -15.40 16.64
C ALA A 182 13.49 -16.73 16.07
N GLY A 183 12.38 -16.70 15.32
CA GLY A 183 11.84 -17.85 14.61
C GLY A 183 12.84 -18.48 13.63
N LEU A 184 13.58 -17.66 12.87
CA LEU A 184 14.63 -18.14 11.97
C LEU A 184 15.80 -18.81 12.73
N ASN A 185 16.20 -18.27 13.88
CA ASN A 185 17.19 -18.92 14.73
C ASN A 185 16.70 -20.28 15.25
N LYS A 186 15.44 -20.36 15.71
CA LYS A 186 14.83 -21.64 16.14
C LYS A 186 14.77 -22.62 14.97
N ARG A 187 14.40 -22.18 13.77
CA ARG A 187 14.39 -22.99 12.55
C ARG A 187 15.78 -23.53 12.20
N PHE A 188 16.82 -22.68 12.31
CA PHE A 188 18.21 -23.13 12.12
C PHE A 188 18.57 -24.26 13.12
N LEU A 189 18.27 -24.09 14.39
CA LEU A 189 18.53 -25.06 15.44
C LEU A 189 17.75 -26.38 15.23
N ALA A 190 16.58 -26.32 14.58
CA ALA A 190 15.77 -27.47 14.24
C ALA A 190 16.19 -28.18 12.92
N GLY A 191 17.32 -27.80 12.31
CA GLY A 191 17.84 -28.43 11.09
C GLY A 191 17.97 -27.48 9.90
N GLY A 192 17.48 -26.25 10.01
CA GLY A 192 17.70 -25.18 9.02
C GLY A 192 17.00 -25.44 7.68
N ALA A 193 15.78 -25.97 7.67
CA ALA A 193 14.98 -26.08 6.44
C ALA A 193 14.83 -24.69 5.78
N PRO A 194 14.85 -24.58 4.43
CA PRO A 194 14.72 -23.26 3.76
C PRO A 194 13.37 -22.59 4.03
N LEU A 195 13.32 -21.26 3.88
CA LEU A 195 12.11 -20.46 4.11
C LEU A 195 12.14 -19.18 3.26
N SER A 196 10.97 -18.72 2.83
CA SER A 196 10.83 -17.41 2.17
C SER A 196 10.14 -16.41 3.08
N LEU A 197 10.69 -15.20 3.21
CA LEU A 197 10.08 -14.06 3.89
C LEU A 197 9.61 -13.05 2.85
N VAL A 198 8.30 -12.84 2.73
CA VAL A 198 7.68 -12.13 1.61
C VAL A 198 6.95 -10.88 2.10
N SER A 199 7.53 -9.71 1.94
CA SER A 199 6.79 -8.48 2.15
C SER A 199 5.73 -8.31 1.06
N MET A 200 4.47 -8.14 1.44
CA MET A 200 3.34 -7.82 0.56
C MET A 200 2.80 -6.42 0.88
N ASP A 201 3.66 -5.54 1.35
CA ASP A 201 3.36 -4.13 1.58
C ASP A 201 3.66 -3.27 0.35
N ASN A 202 2.91 -2.19 0.19
CA ASN A 202 3.14 -1.20 -0.88
C ASN A 202 4.32 -0.27 -0.52
N VAL A 203 5.53 -0.85 -0.49
CA VAL A 203 6.79 -0.18 -0.18
C VAL A 203 7.78 -0.52 -1.28
N SER A 204 8.50 0.50 -1.76
CA SER A 204 9.50 0.30 -2.82
C SER A 204 10.59 -0.67 -2.39
N GLN A 205 10.90 -1.65 -3.27
CA GLN A 205 11.91 -2.68 -3.02
C GLN A 205 11.71 -3.39 -1.68
N ASN A 206 10.47 -3.72 -1.37
CA ASN A 206 10.00 -4.19 -0.08
C ASN A 206 10.77 -5.43 0.45
N GLY A 207 11.16 -6.36 -0.42
CA GLY A 207 11.98 -7.51 -0.05
C GLY A 207 13.37 -7.13 0.46
N SER A 208 14.01 -6.11 -0.14
CA SER A 208 15.29 -5.57 0.35
C SER A 208 15.13 -4.90 1.70
N LYS A 209 14.06 -4.15 1.92
CA LYS A 209 13.77 -3.51 3.22
C LYS A 209 13.57 -4.55 4.32
N LEU A 210 12.75 -5.57 4.06
CA LEU A 210 12.54 -6.69 4.97
C LEU A 210 13.87 -7.42 5.28
N ARG A 211 14.65 -7.75 4.24
CA ARG A 211 15.96 -8.40 4.40
C ARG A 211 16.90 -7.59 5.28
N SER A 212 17.02 -6.29 5.00
CA SER A 212 17.90 -5.40 5.77
C SER A 212 17.52 -5.37 7.25
N SER A 213 16.25 -5.32 7.58
CA SER A 213 15.76 -5.29 8.95
C SER A 213 16.03 -6.61 9.69
N VAL A 214 15.73 -7.74 9.04
CA VAL A 214 16.00 -9.07 9.63
C VAL A 214 17.51 -9.29 9.85
N LEU A 215 18.34 -8.95 8.86
CA LEU A 215 19.80 -9.11 8.98
C LEU A 215 20.41 -8.19 10.03
N GLU A 216 19.90 -6.98 10.20
CA GLU A 216 20.37 -6.07 11.24
C GLU A 216 20.08 -6.62 12.65
N VAL A 217 18.87 -7.16 12.87
CA VAL A 217 18.54 -7.83 14.14
C VAL A 217 19.46 -9.05 14.36
N ALA A 218 19.58 -9.91 13.36
CA ALA A 218 20.42 -11.12 13.44
C ALA A 218 21.89 -10.79 13.71
N LYS A 219 22.45 -9.78 13.03
CA LYS A 219 23.81 -9.30 13.21
C LYS A 219 24.07 -8.84 14.65
N ARG A 220 23.17 -8.00 15.21
CA ARG A 220 23.29 -7.52 16.59
C ARG A 220 23.21 -8.64 17.60
N TRP A 221 22.35 -9.63 17.37
CA TRP A 221 22.27 -10.79 18.24
C TRP A 221 23.48 -11.70 18.13
N MET A 222 24.06 -11.86 16.94
CA MET A 222 25.31 -12.59 16.74
C MET A 222 26.49 -11.89 17.45
N GLU A 223 26.65 -10.58 17.26
CA GLU A 223 27.72 -9.78 17.89
C GLU A 223 27.66 -9.83 19.43
N LYS A 224 26.50 -10.06 20.01
CA LYS A 224 26.28 -10.24 21.44
C LYS A 224 26.33 -11.71 21.91
N GLY A 225 26.52 -12.64 20.99
CA GLY A 225 26.58 -14.07 21.29
C GLY A 225 25.23 -14.73 21.59
N PHE A 226 24.10 -14.10 21.27
CA PHE A 226 22.76 -14.70 21.43
C PHE A 226 22.43 -15.72 20.34
N ILE A 227 22.97 -15.54 19.13
CA ILE A 227 22.90 -16.53 18.06
C ILE A 227 24.31 -16.83 17.54
N SER A 228 24.52 -17.99 16.93
CA SER A 228 25.81 -18.38 16.40
C SER A 228 26.11 -17.74 15.04
N GLU A 229 27.41 -17.73 14.64
CA GLU A 229 27.82 -17.29 13.30
C GLU A 229 27.19 -18.16 12.20
N GLU A 230 26.99 -19.45 12.44
CA GLU A 230 26.35 -20.38 11.52
C GLU A 230 24.86 -20.06 11.36
N ALA A 231 24.17 -19.67 12.46
CA ALA A 231 22.78 -19.21 12.40
C ALA A 231 22.68 -17.91 11.58
N PHE A 232 23.59 -16.96 11.79
CA PHE A 232 23.64 -15.74 10.99
C PHE A 232 23.93 -16.05 9.52
N SER A 233 24.85 -16.97 9.23
CA SER A 233 25.15 -17.42 7.87
C SER A 233 23.93 -18.04 7.20
N TYR A 234 23.17 -18.89 7.91
CA TYR A 234 21.91 -19.44 7.41
C TYR A 234 20.88 -18.35 7.08
N ILE A 235 20.68 -17.37 7.97
CA ILE A 235 19.72 -16.28 7.78
C ILE A 235 20.12 -15.37 6.61
N SER A 236 21.40 -15.18 6.37
CA SER A 236 21.94 -14.28 5.33
C SER A 236 22.06 -14.90 3.94
N ASP A 237 22.03 -16.23 3.84
CA ASP A 237 22.12 -16.99 2.60
C ASP A 237 20.76 -17.05 1.90
N GLU A 238 20.58 -16.31 0.79
CA GLU A 238 19.32 -16.24 0.04
C GLU A 238 18.90 -17.60 -0.56
N SER A 239 19.79 -18.57 -0.68
CA SER A 239 19.44 -19.94 -1.05
C SER A 239 18.74 -20.73 0.07
N ARG A 240 18.84 -20.24 1.30
CA ARG A 240 18.23 -20.83 2.51
C ARG A 240 17.08 -19.98 3.03
N VAL A 241 17.28 -18.67 3.16
CA VAL A 241 16.26 -17.70 3.58
C VAL A 241 16.15 -16.64 2.51
N SER A 242 15.15 -16.77 1.63
CA SER A 242 14.94 -15.82 0.55
C SER A 242 14.04 -14.67 0.97
N PHE A 243 14.16 -13.54 0.24
CA PHE A 243 13.39 -12.32 0.45
C PHE A 243 12.80 -11.85 -0.89
N PRO A 244 11.82 -12.59 -1.43
CA PRO A 244 11.20 -12.22 -2.70
C PRO A 244 10.64 -10.80 -2.67
N TRP A 245 10.90 -10.05 -3.74
CA TRP A 245 10.29 -8.74 -3.94
C TRP A 245 8.85 -8.91 -4.39
N THR A 246 7.99 -7.96 -4.02
CA THR A 246 6.62 -7.90 -4.54
C THR A 246 6.22 -6.49 -4.94
N MET A 247 5.26 -6.42 -5.86
CA MET A 247 4.47 -5.22 -6.12
C MET A 247 3.01 -5.54 -5.86
N ILE A 248 2.40 -4.86 -4.91
CA ILE A 248 0.98 -4.99 -4.61
C ILE A 248 0.23 -3.72 -4.97
N ASP A 249 -0.97 -3.88 -5.51
CA ASP A 249 -1.88 -2.78 -5.78
C ASP A 249 -3.33 -3.21 -5.57
N LYS A 250 -3.94 -2.72 -4.50
CA LYS A 250 -5.36 -2.86 -4.18
C LYS A 250 -5.75 -1.81 -3.14
N ILE A 251 -6.86 -1.13 -3.35
CA ILE A 251 -7.40 -0.20 -2.37
C ILE A 251 -8.39 -0.94 -1.46
N THR A 252 -8.08 -0.95 -0.17
CA THR A 252 -8.92 -1.51 0.89
C THR A 252 -9.19 -0.41 1.93
N PRO A 253 -10.25 0.37 1.77
CA PRO A 253 -10.57 1.45 2.69
C PRO A 253 -10.94 0.91 4.08
N ARG A 254 -11.13 1.83 5.01
CA ARG A 254 -11.75 1.49 6.30
C ARG A 254 -13.13 0.87 6.07
N PRO A 255 -13.62 0.01 7.00
CA PRO A 255 -14.97 -0.50 6.92
C PRO A 255 -15.99 0.63 6.75
N ASP A 256 -16.88 0.51 5.76
CA ASP A 256 -17.86 1.50 5.41
C ASP A 256 -19.21 1.21 6.07
N GLU A 257 -19.84 2.25 6.65
CA GLU A 257 -21.12 2.10 7.34
C GLU A 257 -22.26 1.70 6.39
N ASN A 258 -22.25 2.18 5.13
CA ASN A 258 -23.26 1.79 4.15
C ASN A 258 -23.13 0.30 3.79
N VAL A 259 -21.89 -0.22 3.74
CA VAL A 259 -21.65 -1.65 3.53
C VAL A 259 -22.16 -2.46 4.73
N ARG A 260 -21.88 -2.01 5.97
CA ARG A 260 -22.45 -2.62 7.17
C ARG A 260 -23.98 -2.69 7.10
N ASP A 261 -24.62 -1.56 6.80
CA ASP A 261 -26.07 -1.45 6.77
C ASP A 261 -26.68 -2.30 5.66
N MET A 262 -26.02 -2.40 4.51
CA MET A 262 -26.38 -3.33 3.43
C MET A 262 -26.34 -4.78 3.90
N LEU A 263 -25.28 -5.21 4.57
CA LEU A 263 -25.11 -6.57 5.09
C LEU A 263 -26.17 -6.92 6.16
N ILE A 264 -26.49 -5.97 7.05
CA ILE A 264 -27.56 -6.12 8.04
C ILE A 264 -28.92 -6.28 7.33
N LYS A 265 -29.19 -5.48 6.31
CA LYS A 265 -30.41 -5.61 5.48
C LYS A 265 -30.49 -6.96 4.76
N ASP A 266 -29.37 -7.51 4.35
CA ASP A 266 -29.24 -8.85 3.77
C ASP A 266 -29.44 -9.98 4.81
N GLY A 267 -29.61 -9.62 6.07
CA GLY A 267 -29.86 -10.55 7.19
C GLY A 267 -28.61 -11.04 7.92
N MET A 268 -27.46 -10.39 7.70
CA MET A 268 -26.26 -10.69 8.51
C MET A 268 -26.36 -10.07 9.89
N GLU A 269 -25.94 -10.82 10.90
CA GLU A 269 -25.90 -10.41 12.30
C GLU A 269 -24.46 -10.06 12.71
N ASP A 270 -24.34 -9.20 13.74
CA ASP A 270 -23.06 -8.87 14.38
C ASP A 270 -22.01 -8.28 13.41
N MET A 271 -22.44 -7.36 12.51
CA MET A 271 -21.58 -6.72 11.51
C MET A 271 -21.03 -5.36 11.96
N ASP A 272 -20.91 -5.10 13.25
CA ASP A 272 -20.49 -3.81 13.77
C ASP A 272 -19.03 -3.48 13.46
N ILE A 273 -18.79 -2.19 13.16
CA ILE A 273 -17.45 -1.65 12.97
C ILE A 273 -16.81 -1.43 14.33
N VAL A 274 -15.64 -1.99 14.52
CA VAL A 274 -14.85 -1.88 15.75
C VAL A 274 -13.74 -0.86 15.54
N VAL A 275 -13.61 0.08 16.49
CA VAL A 275 -12.43 0.94 16.61
C VAL A 275 -11.67 0.47 17.86
N THR A 276 -10.44 0.04 17.67
CA THR A 276 -9.58 -0.47 18.74
C THR A 276 -8.91 0.66 19.51
N ASP A 277 -8.29 0.35 20.63
CA ASP A 277 -7.48 1.32 21.40
C ASP A 277 -6.27 1.85 20.60
N LYS A 278 -5.79 1.08 19.62
CA LYS A 278 -4.74 1.49 18.68
C LYS A 278 -5.28 2.32 17.50
N ARG A 279 -6.58 2.64 17.50
CA ARG A 279 -7.31 3.35 16.44
C ARG A 279 -7.32 2.59 15.10
N THR A 280 -7.26 1.27 15.14
CA THR A 280 -7.55 0.43 13.97
C THR A 280 -9.06 0.38 13.77
N TYR A 281 -9.50 0.65 12.52
CA TYR A 281 -10.89 0.50 12.10
C TYR A 281 -11.03 -0.86 11.41
N ILE A 282 -11.79 -1.76 12.01
CA ILE A 282 -11.95 -3.13 11.53
C ILE A 282 -13.37 -3.64 11.76
N ALA A 283 -13.82 -4.58 10.94
CA ALA A 283 -15.15 -5.19 11.05
C ALA A 283 -15.07 -6.67 10.67
N PRO A 284 -16.10 -7.49 10.94
CA PRO A 284 -16.18 -8.87 10.45
C PRO A 284 -16.19 -8.98 8.92
N PHE A 285 -16.47 -7.87 8.25
CA PHE A 285 -16.38 -7.74 6.80
C PHE A 285 -15.20 -6.87 6.36
N VAL A 286 -14.84 -6.97 5.08
CA VAL A 286 -13.88 -6.08 4.41
C VAL A 286 -14.51 -5.61 3.11
N ASN A 287 -14.54 -4.30 2.89
CA ASN A 287 -14.93 -3.71 1.62
C ASN A 287 -13.70 -3.27 0.83
N ALA A 288 -13.69 -3.51 -0.50
CA ALA A 288 -12.59 -3.13 -1.37
C ALA A 288 -13.09 -2.90 -2.81
N GLU A 289 -12.22 -2.28 -3.63
CA GLU A 289 -12.41 -2.22 -5.08
C GLU A 289 -12.24 -3.59 -5.75
N ALA A 290 -12.73 -3.73 -7.00
CA ALA A 290 -12.56 -4.95 -7.78
C ALA A 290 -11.11 -5.12 -8.29
N PRO A 291 -10.43 -4.11 -8.87
CA PRO A 291 -9.07 -4.24 -9.35
C PRO A 291 -8.09 -4.65 -8.26
N GLN A 292 -7.21 -5.60 -8.60
CA GLN A 292 -6.15 -6.06 -7.69
C GLN A 292 -4.97 -6.63 -8.49
N TYR A 293 -3.77 -6.29 -8.07
CA TYR A 293 -2.53 -6.76 -8.67
C TYR A 293 -1.53 -7.16 -7.58
N LEU A 294 -0.98 -8.34 -7.69
CA LEU A 294 0.17 -8.78 -6.92
C LEU A 294 1.15 -9.46 -7.87
N VAL A 295 2.34 -8.89 -7.97
CA VAL A 295 3.47 -9.45 -8.72
C VAL A 295 4.51 -9.88 -7.71
N VAL A 296 5.00 -11.10 -7.81
CA VAL A 296 5.89 -11.73 -6.82
C VAL A 296 7.11 -12.30 -7.54
N GLU A 297 8.29 -12.05 -6.98
CA GLU A 297 9.53 -12.70 -7.42
C GLU A 297 9.51 -14.20 -7.09
N ASP A 298 9.84 -15.05 -8.08
CA ASP A 298 9.88 -16.51 -7.91
C ASP A 298 11.20 -16.95 -7.25
N SER A 299 11.32 -16.69 -5.95
CA SER A 299 12.47 -17.08 -5.13
C SER A 299 12.01 -17.80 -3.86
N PHE A 300 11.62 -19.08 -4.01
CA PHE A 300 11.02 -19.89 -2.94
C PHE A 300 11.78 -21.22 -2.74
N PRO A 301 12.86 -21.23 -1.96
CA PRO A 301 13.72 -22.40 -1.81
C PRO A 301 13.03 -23.60 -1.12
N ASN A 302 11.91 -23.41 -0.43
CA ASN A 302 11.08 -24.49 0.15
C ASN A 302 9.72 -24.67 -0.59
N GLY A 303 9.63 -24.16 -1.82
CA GLY A 303 8.38 -24.17 -2.59
C GLY A 303 7.39 -23.09 -2.14
N ARG A 304 6.30 -22.97 -2.87
CA ARG A 304 5.24 -21.97 -2.66
C ARG A 304 3.87 -22.52 -3.11
N PRO A 305 2.76 -21.88 -2.70
CA PRO A 305 1.45 -22.09 -3.34
C PRO A 305 1.49 -21.78 -4.85
N ALA A 306 0.56 -22.37 -5.60
CA ALA A 306 0.39 -22.11 -7.03
C ALA A 306 -0.25 -20.72 -7.26
N PHE A 307 0.47 -19.67 -6.94
CA PHE A 307 -0.02 -18.29 -6.93
C PHE A 307 -0.66 -17.86 -8.25
N GLU A 308 -0.14 -18.33 -9.39
CA GLU A 308 -0.64 -18.05 -10.73
C GLU A 308 -2.10 -18.47 -10.88
N GLU A 309 -2.47 -19.57 -10.25
CA GLU A 309 -3.83 -20.08 -10.28
C GLU A 309 -4.83 -19.24 -9.44
N ALA A 310 -4.32 -18.34 -8.61
CA ALA A 310 -5.12 -17.37 -7.88
C ALA A 310 -5.01 -15.95 -8.50
N GLY A 311 -4.50 -15.84 -9.73
CA GLY A 311 -4.36 -14.55 -10.43
C GLY A 311 -3.21 -13.68 -9.91
N ILE A 312 -2.25 -14.24 -9.18
CA ILE A 312 -1.03 -13.58 -8.75
C ILE A 312 0.05 -13.82 -9.81
N TYR A 313 0.72 -12.77 -10.24
CA TYR A 313 1.78 -12.84 -11.22
C TYR A 313 3.09 -13.24 -10.56
N VAL A 314 3.75 -14.28 -11.09
CA VAL A 314 5.03 -14.76 -10.59
C VAL A 314 6.09 -14.61 -11.66
N THR A 315 7.23 -14.00 -11.32
CA THR A 315 8.26 -13.61 -12.29
C THR A 315 9.63 -13.41 -11.61
N ASP A 316 10.60 -12.86 -12.33
CA ASP A 316 11.89 -12.46 -11.78
C ASP A 316 11.83 -11.09 -11.07
N ARG A 317 12.89 -10.80 -10.29
CA ARG A 317 13.03 -9.53 -9.51
C ARG A 317 13.03 -8.29 -10.38
N GLU A 318 13.62 -8.34 -11.57
CA GLU A 318 13.71 -7.20 -12.48
C GLU A 318 12.32 -6.82 -13.00
N THR A 319 11.51 -7.80 -13.35
CA THR A 319 10.13 -7.63 -13.80
C THR A 319 9.22 -7.13 -12.67
N VAL A 320 9.40 -7.60 -11.41
CA VAL A 320 8.69 -7.01 -10.25
C VAL A 320 9.02 -5.54 -10.10
N ASN A 321 10.31 -5.18 -10.16
CA ASN A 321 10.75 -3.79 -10.07
C ASN A 321 10.22 -2.93 -11.23
N ALA A 322 10.20 -3.47 -12.45
CA ALA A 322 9.62 -2.80 -13.62
C ALA A 322 8.11 -2.54 -13.43
N SER A 323 7.36 -3.51 -12.90
CA SER A 323 5.94 -3.38 -12.59
C SER A 323 5.66 -2.30 -11.53
N GLU A 324 6.47 -2.24 -10.48
CA GLU A 324 6.41 -1.19 -9.46
C GLU A 324 6.69 0.18 -10.09
N ARG A 325 7.77 0.30 -10.87
CA ARG A 325 8.13 1.54 -11.54
C ARG A 325 7.05 2.02 -12.50
N MET A 326 6.48 1.14 -13.32
CA MET A 326 5.34 1.46 -14.20
C MET A 326 4.22 2.15 -13.41
N LYS A 327 3.79 1.55 -12.29
CA LYS A 327 2.73 2.07 -11.41
C LYS A 327 3.10 3.43 -10.80
N VAL A 328 4.28 3.50 -10.19
CA VAL A 328 4.69 4.64 -9.34
C VAL A 328 5.17 5.82 -10.17
N THR A 329 5.86 5.58 -11.29
CA THR A 329 6.49 6.66 -12.07
C THR A 329 5.62 7.18 -13.21
N VAL A 330 4.62 6.40 -13.66
CA VAL A 330 3.83 6.75 -14.85
C VAL A 330 2.33 6.65 -14.62
N CYS A 331 1.82 5.46 -14.21
CA CYS A 331 0.40 5.21 -14.38
C CYS A 331 -0.48 5.79 -13.26
N LEU A 332 -0.16 5.54 -11.99
CA LEU A 332 -1.03 5.88 -10.86
C LEU A 332 -0.60 7.17 -10.15
N ASN A 333 0.61 7.17 -9.59
CA ASN A 333 1.00 8.22 -8.66
C ASN A 333 1.20 9.61 -9.32
N PRO A 334 1.69 9.74 -10.57
CA PRO A 334 1.77 11.05 -11.23
C PRO A 334 0.40 11.70 -11.39
N ILE A 335 -0.62 10.94 -11.77
CA ILE A 335 -1.99 11.46 -11.92
C ILE A 335 -2.52 11.94 -10.57
N HIS A 336 -2.36 11.16 -9.50
CA HIS A 336 -2.72 11.55 -8.15
C HIS A 336 -2.01 12.84 -7.72
N SER A 337 -0.71 12.96 -7.98
CA SER A 337 0.07 14.14 -7.61
C SER A 337 -0.32 15.40 -8.39
N ALA A 338 -0.77 15.24 -9.63
CA ALA A 338 -1.28 16.36 -10.42
C ALA A 338 -2.70 16.78 -9.99
N LEU A 339 -3.58 15.82 -9.69
CA LEU A 339 -4.99 16.10 -9.43
C LEU A 339 -5.31 16.40 -7.96
N GLY A 340 -4.58 15.83 -7.01
CA GLY A 340 -4.82 16.05 -5.58
C GLY A 340 -4.83 17.53 -5.20
N PRO A 341 -3.77 18.31 -5.52
CA PRO A 341 -3.73 19.74 -5.25
C PRO A 341 -4.90 20.51 -5.86
N TYR A 342 -5.23 20.26 -7.12
CA TYR A 342 -6.37 20.92 -7.78
C TYR A 342 -7.71 20.50 -7.17
N GLY A 343 -7.85 19.26 -6.74
CA GLY A 343 -9.04 18.81 -6.03
C GLY A 343 -9.31 19.62 -4.77
N VAL A 344 -8.27 19.85 -3.96
CA VAL A 344 -8.36 20.70 -2.76
C VAL A 344 -8.64 22.17 -3.15
N LEU A 345 -7.91 22.72 -4.12
CA LEU A 345 -8.07 24.09 -4.57
C LEU A 345 -9.48 24.41 -5.07
N LEU A 346 -10.12 23.45 -5.76
CA LEU A 346 -11.47 23.60 -6.30
C LEU A 346 -12.56 23.13 -5.34
N GLY A 347 -12.21 22.64 -4.14
CA GLY A 347 -13.15 22.28 -3.08
C GLY A 347 -13.83 20.94 -3.25
N TYR A 348 -13.23 20.01 -3.97
CA TYR A 348 -13.72 18.63 -4.03
C TYR A 348 -13.36 17.84 -2.78
N HIS A 349 -14.22 16.89 -2.39
CA HIS A 349 -14.04 16.05 -1.21
C HIS A 349 -13.85 14.55 -1.54
N ARG A 350 -14.11 14.16 -2.78
CA ARG A 350 -13.91 12.79 -3.27
C ARG A 350 -13.10 12.82 -4.55
N PHE A 351 -12.20 11.86 -4.69
CA PHE A 351 -11.39 11.78 -5.90
C PHE A 351 -12.24 11.44 -7.14
N SER A 352 -13.31 10.66 -6.98
CA SER A 352 -14.28 10.42 -8.07
C SER A 352 -14.93 11.69 -8.60
N ASP A 353 -15.17 12.70 -7.76
CA ASP A 353 -15.71 14.00 -8.19
C ASP A 353 -14.63 14.82 -8.91
N VAL A 354 -13.36 14.69 -8.48
CA VAL A 354 -12.21 15.31 -9.17
C VAL A 354 -12.09 14.78 -10.59
N ILE A 355 -12.17 13.48 -10.80
CA ILE A 355 -12.04 12.88 -12.13
C ILE A 355 -13.31 13.09 -12.99
N ALA A 356 -14.46 13.32 -12.38
CA ALA A 356 -15.69 13.69 -13.08
C ALA A 356 -15.66 15.14 -13.61
N ASP A 357 -14.81 16.00 -13.05
CA ASP A 357 -14.58 17.35 -13.57
C ASP A 357 -13.90 17.30 -14.95
N ARG A 358 -14.43 18.05 -15.90
CA ARG A 358 -14.01 18.01 -17.31
C ARG A 358 -12.53 18.40 -17.49
N GLU A 359 -12.10 19.47 -16.87
CA GLU A 359 -10.73 19.98 -16.99
C GLU A 359 -9.75 19.07 -16.26
N LEU A 360 -10.09 18.59 -15.07
CA LEU A 360 -9.23 17.70 -14.29
C LEU A 360 -9.13 16.31 -14.95
N ASN A 361 -10.20 15.80 -15.57
CA ASN A 361 -10.14 14.58 -16.36
C ASN A 361 -9.18 14.72 -17.57
N ARG A 362 -9.22 15.90 -18.26
CA ARG A 362 -8.29 16.19 -19.34
C ARG A 362 -6.84 16.30 -18.84
N LEU A 363 -6.62 16.88 -17.66
CA LEU A 363 -5.30 16.93 -17.03
C LEU A 363 -4.79 15.52 -16.73
N ALA A 364 -5.63 14.65 -16.17
CA ALA A 364 -5.29 13.22 -15.99
C ALA A 364 -4.88 12.57 -17.32
N GLY A 365 -5.67 12.81 -18.38
CA GLY A 365 -5.40 12.31 -19.73
C GLY A 365 -4.10 12.84 -20.35
N LEU A 366 -3.65 14.03 -19.94
CA LEU A 366 -2.33 14.55 -20.34
C LEU A 366 -1.21 13.88 -19.55
N VAL A 367 -1.27 13.92 -18.22
CA VAL A 367 -0.19 13.46 -17.36
C VAL A 367 0.11 11.98 -17.53
N GLY A 368 -0.88 11.10 -17.47
CA GLY A 368 -0.70 9.66 -17.60
C GLY A 368 -0.67 9.22 -19.08
N PRO A 369 -1.84 9.15 -19.77
CA PRO A 369 -1.96 8.59 -21.11
C PRO A 369 -1.10 9.25 -22.18
N LYS A 370 -0.92 10.58 -22.14
CA LYS A 370 -0.19 11.29 -23.21
C LYS A 370 1.27 11.54 -22.88
N GLU A 371 1.62 11.92 -21.66
CA GLU A 371 2.99 12.26 -21.29
C GLU A 371 3.73 11.05 -20.71
N GLY A 372 3.19 10.46 -19.65
CA GLY A 372 3.82 9.35 -18.95
C GLY A 372 3.97 8.11 -19.82
N MET A 373 2.93 7.71 -20.55
CA MET A 373 2.97 6.50 -21.39
C MET A 373 4.02 6.55 -22.51
N GLN A 374 4.53 7.74 -22.89
CA GLN A 374 5.64 7.83 -23.87
C GLN A 374 6.98 7.35 -23.32
N VAL A 375 7.11 7.24 -22.01
CA VAL A 375 8.36 6.89 -21.30
C VAL A 375 8.17 5.74 -20.32
N VAL A 376 7.00 5.08 -20.35
CA VAL A 376 6.71 3.94 -19.50
C VAL A 376 7.66 2.77 -19.82
N ILE A 377 8.07 2.07 -18.78
CA ILE A 377 8.76 0.79 -18.94
C ILE A 377 7.67 -0.29 -18.93
N ASP A 378 7.56 -1.02 -20.03
CA ASP A 378 6.68 -2.19 -20.10
C ASP A 378 7.34 -3.36 -19.34
N PRO A 379 6.72 -3.83 -18.25
CA PRO A 379 7.25 -4.98 -17.50
C PRO A 379 7.04 -6.31 -18.22
N GLY A 380 6.27 -6.34 -19.32
CA GLY A 380 5.96 -7.56 -20.08
C GLY A 380 4.98 -8.53 -19.43
N ILE A 381 4.70 -8.38 -18.14
CA ILE A 381 3.77 -9.25 -17.38
C ILE A 381 2.43 -8.54 -17.08
N LEU A 382 2.45 -7.21 -17.03
CA LEU A 382 1.28 -6.34 -16.91
C LEU A 382 1.33 -5.35 -18.07
N SER A 383 0.25 -5.24 -18.86
CA SER A 383 0.17 -4.22 -19.89
C SER A 383 0.01 -2.83 -19.29
N PRO A 384 0.93 -1.89 -19.52
CA PRO A 384 0.79 -0.50 -19.08
C PRO A 384 -0.49 0.16 -19.61
N GLU A 385 -0.88 -0.14 -20.87
CA GLU A 385 -2.07 0.40 -21.52
C GLU A 385 -3.35 -0.11 -20.82
N ALA A 386 -3.44 -1.43 -20.58
CA ALA A 386 -4.59 -2.02 -19.89
C ALA A 386 -4.71 -1.51 -18.46
N PHE A 387 -3.57 -1.37 -17.75
CA PHE A 387 -3.53 -0.82 -16.40
C PHE A 387 -3.98 0.66 -16.39
N MET A 388 -3.49 1.46 -17.33
CA MET A 388 -3.90 2.86 -17.48
C MET A 388 -5.39 3.00 -17.82
N GLU A 389 -5.90 2.18 -18.74
CA GLU A 389 -7.33 2.17 -19.09
C GLU A 389 -8.19 1.83 -17.89
N GLU A 390 -7.81 0.80 -17.11
CA GLU A 390 -8.53 0.42 -15.90
C GLU A 390 -8.53 1.54 -14.84
N LEU A 391 -7.39 2.22 -14.63
CA LEU A 391 -7.32 3.37 -13.74
C LEU A 391 -8.30 4.46 -14.15
N MET A 392 -8.29 4.86 -15.43
CA MET A 392 -9.09 5.98 -15.93
C MET A 392 -10.59 5.66 -16.02
N THR A 393 -10.97 4.40 -16.27
CA THR A 393 -12.36 4.03 -16.53
C THR A 393 -13.07 3.34 -15.37
N LYS A 394 -12.31 2.70 -14.45
CA LYS A 394 -12.89 1.90 -13.37
C LYS A 394 -12.50 2.40 -11.98
N ARG A 395 -11.21 2.64 -11.75
CA ARG A 395 -10.72 2.95 -10.38
C ARG A 395 -10.97 4.39 -9.99
N PHE A 396 -10.51 5.34 -10.79
CA PHE A 396 -10.66 6.77 -10.50
C PHE A 396 -12.12 7.25 -10.45
N PRO A 397 -13.01 6.79 -11.35
CA PRO A 397 -14.43 7.17 -11.28
C PRO A 397 -15.22 6.44 -10.19
N ASN A 398 -14.66 5.44 -9.52
CA ASN A 398 -15.41 4.63 -8.55
C ASN A 398 -15.79 5.46 -7.30
N PRO A 399 -17.11 5.77 -7.11
CA PRO A 399 -17.55 6.60 -6.00
C PRO A 399 -17.54 5.88 -4.64
N TYR A 400 -17.37 4.56 -4.66
CA TYR A 400 -17.34 3.72 -3.46
C TYR A 400 -15.95 3.62 -2.84
N ILE A 401 -14.94 4.18 -3.50
CA ILE A 401 -13.60 4.33 -2.93
C ILE A 401 -13.54 5.68 -2.21
N PRO A 402 -13.41 5.71 -0.88
CA PRO A 402 -13.38 6.94 -0.11
C PRO A 402 -11.99 7.60 -0.17
N ASP A 403 -11.50 7.85 -1.38
CA ASP A 403 -10.25 8.57 -1.58
C ASP A 403 -10.51 10.07 -1.67
N THR A 404 -9.68 10.87 -0.99
CA THR A 404 -9.85 12.31 -0.92
C THR A 404 -8.65 13.06 -1.49
N PRO A 405 -8.88 14.22 -2.12
CA PRO A 405 -7.79 15.07 -2.60
C PRO A 405 -6.76 15.41 -1.53
N GLU A 406 -7.21 15.66 -0.29
CA GLU A 406 -6.34 15.99 0.83
C GLU A 406 -5.37 14.83 1.16
N ARG A 407 -5.86 13.59 1.16
CA ARG A 407 -5.01 12.41 1.38
C ARG A 407 -3.92 12.29 0.31
N LEU A 408 -4.27 12.60 -0.94
CA LEU A 408 -3.32 12.54 -2.07
C LEU A 408 -2.23 13.61 -1.98
N CYS A 409 -2.46 14.68 -1.21
CA CYS A 409 -1.46 15.72 -0.96
C CYS A 409 -0.49 15.40 0.18
N THR A 410 -0.68 14.28 0.90
CA THR A 410 0.26 13.86 1.96
C THR A 410 1.60 13.48 1.32
N ASP A 411 2.70 13.99 1.89
CA ASP A 411 4.09 13.71 1.48
C ASP A 411 4.34 13.88 -0.03
N ILE A 412 3.63 14.80 -0.67
CA ILE A 412 3.70 14.99 -2.13
C ILE A 412 5.11 15.41 -2.57
N SER A 413 5.77 16.29 -1.80
CA SER A 413 7.11 16.78 -2.11
C SER A 413 8.15 15.65 -2.15
N GLN A 414 7.97 14.62 -1.31
CA GLN A 414 8.87 13.47 -1.22
C GLN A 414 8.81 12.57 -2.45
N GLY A 415 7.70 12.64 -3.20
CA GLY A 415 7.46 11.79 -4.36
C GLY A 415 7.74 12.43 -5.72
N LEU A 416 7.90 13.75 -5.82
CA LEU A 416 7.93 14.46 -7.10
C LEU A 416 9.12 14.08 -8.00
N SER A 417 10.29 13.77 -7.41
CA SER A 417 11.47 13.31 -8.16
C SER A 417 11.22 12.00 -8.92
N VAL A 418 10.35 11.15 -8.38
CA VAL A 418 9.98 9.85 -8.96
C VAL A 418 8.74 10.00 -9.84
N ARG A 419 7.72 10.70 -9.36
CA ARG A 419 6.41 10.81 -10.02
C ARG A 419 6.42 11.70 -11.25
N PHE A 420 7.14 12.83 -11.22
CA PHE A 420 7.29 13.75 -12.36
C PHE A 420 8.71 13.75 -12.93
N GLY A 421 9.71 13.74 -12.05
CA GLY A 421 11.11 13.88 -12.43
C GLY A 421 11.60 12.79 -13.38
N VAL A 422 11.11 11.55 -13.25
CA VAL A 422 11.46 10.45 -14.19
C VAL A 422 10.99 10.77 -15.60
N THR A 423 9.74 11.22 -15.78
CA THR A 423 9.19 11.60 -17.07
C THR A 423 9.91 12.82 -17.63
N ILE A 424 10.15 13.86 -16.81
CA ILE A 424 10.87 15.07 -17.23
C ILE A 424 12.27 14.73 -17.72
N LYS A 425 13.04 13.92 -16.97
CA LYS A 425 14.38 13.47 -17.38
C LYS A 425 14.37 12.68 -18.67
N ALA A 426 13.39 11.79 -18.84
CA ALA A 426 13.27 10.98 -20.04
C ALA A 426 13.01 11.85 -21.29
N PHE A 427 12.13 12.84 -21.19
CA PHE A 427 11.90 13.82 -22.26
C PHE A 427 13.14 14.67 -22.53
N THR A 428 13.82 15.16 -21.48
CA THR A 428 15.05 15.95 -21.62
C THR A 428 16.14 15.14 -22.32
N ALA A 429 16.33 13.90 -21.93
CA ALA A 429 17.33 13.02 -22.56
C ALA A 429 17.01 12.68 -24.02
N ARG A 430 15.73 12.48 -24.35
CA ARG A 430 15.27 12.11 -25.69
C ARG A 430 15.24 13.30 -26.66
N ASP A 431 14.69 14.45 -26.20
CA ASP A 431 14.32 15.58 -27.06
C ASP A 431 15.22 16.82 -26.85
N GLY A 432 16.20 16.74 -25.93
CA GLY A 432 17.07 17.87 -25.53
C GLY A 432 16.46 18.79 -24.46
N ASN A 433 15.14 18.78 -24.29
CA ASN A 433 14.40 19.46 -23.21
C ASN A 433 13.02 18.82 -23.01
N ALA A 434 12.34 19.20 -21.94
CA ALA A 434 10.99 18.74 -21.62
C ALA A 434 9.87 19.72 -22.05
N GLY A 435 10.17 20.69 -22.89
CA GLY A 435 9.26 21.78 -23.29
C GLY A 435 7.97 21.34 -23.99
N LYS A 436 7.85 20.09 -24.43
CA LYS A 436 6.62 19.51 -24.98
C LYS A 436 5.59 19.13 -23.90
N LEU A 437 6.03 18.97 -22.67
CA LEU A 437 5.13 18.66 -21.55
C LEU A 437 4.21 19.84 -21.22
N LEU A 438 2.96 19.56 -20.91
CA LEU A 438 1.96 20.51 -20.46
C LEU A 438 1.26 20.05 -19.18
N GLY A 439 0.88 18.77 -19.10
CA GLY A 439 0.17 18.21 -17.95
C GLY A 439 1.02 18.22 -16.68
N ILE A 440 2.30 17.80 -16.77
CA ILE A 440 3.22 17.82 -15.64
C ILE A 440 3.50 19.27 -15.17
N PRO A 441 3.83 20.24 -16.05
CA PRO A 441 3.94 21.66 -15.65
C PRO A 441 2.69 22.22 -14.97
N LEU A 442 1.48 21.91 -15.45
CA LEU A 442 0.23 22.25 -14.77
C LEU A 442 0.16 21.61 -13.39
N GLY A 443 0.44 20.30 -13.27
CA GLY A 443 0.44 19.62 -11.97
C GLY A 443 1.39 20.23 -10.96
N ILE A 444 2.58 20.66 -11.38
CA ILE A 444 3.56 21.36 -10.52
C ILE A 444 3.05 22.77 -10.12
N ALA A 445 2.50 23.53 -11.06
CA ALA A 445 1.94 24.85 -10.76
C ALA A 445 0.77 24.75 -9.76
N GLY A 446 -0.15 23.79 -9.97
CA GLY A 446 -1.24 23.51 -9.03
C GLY A 446 -0.75 23.11 -7.64
N TRP A 447 0.34 22.33 -7.54
CA TRP A 447 0.95 21.99 -6.26
C TRP A 447 1.54 23.24 -5.57
N LEU A 448 2.25 24.09 -6.30
CA LEU A 448 2.75 25.37 -5.75
C LEU A 448 1.60 26.28 -5.28
N ARG A 449 0.52 26.35 -6.06
CA ARG A 449 -0.69 27.12 -5.69
C ARG A 449 -1.36 26.52 -4.44
N TYR A 450 -1.40 25.20 -4.31
CA TYR A 450 -1.89 24.50 -3.11
C TYR A 450 -1.09 24.89 -1.86
N LEU A 451 0.25 25.02 -1.94
CA LEU A 451 1.09 25.42 -0.81
C LEU A 451 0.71 26.81 -0.22
N MET A 452 -0.01 27.64 -0.94
CA MET A 452 -0.48 28.92 -0.40
C MET A 452 -1.57 28.75 0.68
N GLY A 453 -2.21 27.59 0.79
CA GLY A 453 -3.20 27.27 1.85
C GLY A 453 -4.54 27.99 1.68
N VAL A 454 -4.88 28.40 0.45
CA VAL A 454 -6.12 29.12 0.13
C VAL A 454 -6.73 28.55 -1.15
N THR A 455 -8.03 28.17 -1.10
CA THR A 455 -8.78 27.65 -2.25
C THR A 455 -8.94 28.68 -3.37
N ASP A 456 -9.46 28.23 -4.52
CA ASP A 456 -9.81 29.13 -5.65
C ASP A 456 -10.93 30.12 -5.29
N GLU A 457 -11.77 29.79 -4.29
CA GLU A 457 -12.80 30.64 -3.70
C GLU A 457 -12.30 31.53 -2.55
N LEU A 458 -10.99 31.59 -2.34
CA LEU A 458 -10.29 32.37 -1.29
C LEU A 458 -10.62 31.92 0.15
N LYS A 459 -10.93 30.65 0.37
CA LYS A 459 -11.13 30.06 1.70
C LYS A 459 -9.83 29.42 2.17
N ALA A 460 -9.40 29.71 3.40
CA ALA A 460 -8.24 29.07 3.99
C ALA A 460 -8.48 27.58 4.28
N TYR A 461 -7.44 26.77 4.15
CA TYR A 461 -7.43 25.37 4.56
C TYR A 461 -6.06 24.98 5.17
N GLU A 462 -6.05 23.89 5.90
CA GLU A 462 -4.81 23.30 6.42
C GLU A 462 -4.19 22.38 5.37
N LEU A 463 -2.86 22.49 5.20
CA LEU A 463 -2.13 21.59 4.31
C LEU A 463 -2.07 20.19 4.88
N ALA A 464 -2.14 19.19 4.01
CA ALA A 464 -1.83 17.82 4.39
C ALA A 464 -0.38 17.71 4.92
N PRO A 465 -0.09 16.75 5.80
CA PRO A 465 1.27 16.57 6.34
C PRO A 465 2.29 16.35 5.22
N ASP A 466 3.39 17.11 5.27
CA ASP A 466 4.54 16.96 4.38
C ASP A 466 5.75 17.63 5.06
N PRO A 467 6.90 16.94 5.22
CA PRO A 467 8.05 17.46 5.93
C PRO A 467 8.61 18.77 5.35
N LEU A 468 8.49 18.99 4.04
CA LEU A 468 9.02 20.21 3.38
C LEU A 468 8.04 21.38 3.36
N ASN A 469 6.76 21.18 3.69
CA ASN A 469 5.77 22.27 3.65
C ASN A 469 6.20 23.55 4.39
N PRO A 470 6.77 23.50 5.62
CA PRO A 470 7.16 24.73 6.32
C PRO A 470 8.22 25.53 5.57
N GLN A 471 9.23 24.84 5.02
CA GLN A 471 10.31 25.48 4.26
C GLN A 471 9.79 26.01 2.93
N LEU A 472 9.08 25.19 2.16
CA LEU A 472 8.56 25.57 0.85
C LEU A 472 7.60 26.74 0.91
N ARG A 473 6.71 26.77 1.90
CA ARG A 473 5.83 27.94 2.12
C ARG A 473 6.60 29.20 2.47
N LYS A 474 7.63 29.09 3.30
CA LYS A 474 8.48 30.24 3.65
C LYS A 474 9.18 30.80 2.40
N GLU A 475 9.68 29.96 1.53
CA GLU A 475 10.33 30.34 0.28
C GLU A 475 9.31 30.97 -0.69
N LEU A 476 8.19 30.29 -0.93
CA LEU A 476 7.13 30.71 -1.84
C LEU A 476 6.48 32.04 -1.43
N LEU A 477 6.20 32.22 -0.14
CA LEU A 477 5.53 33.43 0.37
C LEU A 477 6.52 34.52 0.78
N SER A 478 7.82 34.32 0.51
CA SER A 478 8.82 35.38 0.76
C SER A 478 8.53 36.62 -0.10
N GLU A 479 8.93 37.78 0.39
CA GLU A 479 8.80 39.07 -0.33
C GLU A 479 7.36 39.42 -0.76
N GLY A 480 6.33 38.79 -0.13
CA GLY A 480 4.95 39.27 -0.23
C GLY A 480 4.20 38.77 -1.48
N VAL A 481 4.43 37.52 -1.94
CA VAL A 481 3.57 36.94 -2.98
C VAL A 481 2.12 36.88 -2.49
N GLU A 482 1.20 37.49 -3.24
CA GLU A 482 -0.20 37.64 -2.86
C GLU A 482 -1.16 37.17 -3.97
N ILE A 483 -2.25 36.47 -3.55
CA ILE A 483 -3.34 36.14 -4.46
C ILE A 483 -4.13 37.42 -4.77
N GLY A 484 -4.32 37.70 -6.04
CA GLY A 484 -4.93 38.94 -6.57
C GLY A 484 -3.91 39.93 -7.14
N ASP A 485 -2.62 39.70 -6.89
CA ASP A 485 -1.54 40.47 -7.47
C ASP A 485 -0.49 39.55 -8.15
N PRO A 486 -0.69 39.20 -9.42
CA PRO A 486 0.28 38.37 -10.19
C PRO A 486 1.68 39.00 -10.30
N ASP A 487 1.78 40.32 -10.19
CA ASP A 487 3.05 41.06 -10.26
C ASP A 487 3.84 41.02 -8.95
N SER A 488 3.25 40.51 -7.86
CA SER A 488 3.93 40.21 -6.61
C SER A 488 4.94 39.04 -6.76
N LEU A 489 4.72 38.13 -7.73
CA LEU A 489 5.66 37.06 -8.04
C LEU A 489 6.90 37.61 -8.76
N LYS A 490 8.07 37.48 -8.14
CA LYS A 490 9.40 37.79 -8.71
C LYS A 490 10.19 36.50 -8.95
N ASP A 491 11.18 36.21 -8.11
CA ASP A 491 12.08 35.07 -8.22
C ASP A 491 11.82 33.99 -7.16
N GLN A 492 10.69 34.06 -6.42
CA GLN A 492 10.42 33.16 -5.29
C GLN A 492 10.31 31.68 -5.69
N LEU A 493 9.91 31.38 -6.92
CA LEU A 493 9.81 30.03 -7.42
C LEU A 493 11.16 29.43 -7.85
N ARG A 494 12.14 30.27 -8.20
CA ARG A 494 13.42 29.79 -8.71
C ARG A 494 14.15 28.83 -7.77
N PRO A 495 14.30 29.12 -6.46
CA PRO A 495 14.94 28.18 -5.53
C PRO A 495 14.20 26.84 -5.43
N ILE A 496 12.87 26.85 -5.54
CA ILE A 496 12.04 25.64 -5.47
C ILE A 496 12.17 24.83 -6.76
N LEU A 497 11.99 25.46 -7.93
CA LEU A 497 11.97 24.79 -9.24
C LEU A 497 13.36 24.32 -9.70
N SER A 498 14.45 24.92 -9.19
CA SER A 498 15.82 24.46 -9.40
C SER A 498 16.25 23.39 -8.40
N ASN A 499 15.39 23.03 -7.42
CA ASN A 499 15.78 22.08 -6.37
C ASN A 499 15.74 20.63 -6.90
N THR A 500 16.92 20.11 -7.22
CA THR A 500 17.09 18.74 -7.73
C THR A 500 16.75 17.65 -6.70
N SER A 501 16.72 17.96 -5.40
CA SER A 501 16.29 17.02 -4.37
C SER A 501 14.78 16.78 -4.44
N ILE A 502 13.99 17.77 -4.87
CA ILE A 502 12.52 17.68 -5.01
C ILE A 502 12.16 17.05 -6.34
N PHE A 503 12.73 17.52 -7.45
CA PHE A 503 12.33 17.11 -8.80
C PHE A 503 13.29 16.11 -9.46
N GLY A 504 14.47 15.90 -8.89
CA GLY A 504 15.51 15.08 -9.47
C GLY A 504 16.28 15.75 -10.64
N ILE A 505 15.85 16.91 -11.09
CA ILE A 505 16.42 17.72 -12.17
C ILE A 505 16.07 19.19 -11.91
N ASP A 506 16.90 20.13 -12.39
CA ASP A 506 16.54 21.55 -12.45
C ASP A 506 15.49 21.76 -13.56
N LEU A 507 14.34 22.34 -13.22
CA LEU A 507 13.23 22.49 -14.16
C LEU A 507 13.45 23.61 -15.18
N TYR A 508 14.31 24.58 -14.91
CA TYR A 508 14.73 25.58 -15.90
C TYR A 508 15.69 24.97 -16.92
N GLU A 509 16.67 24.16 -16.46
CA GLU A 509 17.55 23.42 -17.37
C GLU A 509 16.75 22.40 -18.20
N ALA A 510 15.70 21.83 -17.66
CA ALA A 510 14.76 20.95 -18.38
C ALA A 510 13.87 21.73 -19.38
N GLY A 511 13.86 23.06 -19.36
CA GLY A 511 13.11 23.92 -20.30
C GLY A 511 11.62 24.06 -19.99
N ILE A 512 11.20 23.83 -18.73
CA ILE A 512 9.80 23.96 -18.31
C ILE A 512 9.61 24.93 -17.12
N GLY A 513 10.68 25.46 -16.51
CA GLY A 513 10.63 26.33 -15.33
C GLY A 513 9.81 27.60 -15.60
N GLU A 514 10.13 28.35 -16.68
CA GLU A 514 9.41 29.56 -17.04
C GLU A 514 7.92 29.33 -17.32
N ARG A 515 7.59 28.19 -17.95
CA ARG A 515 6.17 27.82 -18.16
C ARG A 515 5.43 27.58 -16.87
N ILE A 516 6.07 26.95 -15.88
CA ILE A 516 5.46 26.72 -14.57
C ILE A 516 5.23 28.05 -13.84
N GLU A 517 6.19 28.98 -13.90
CA GLU A 517 6.02 30.34 -13.37
C GLU A 517 4.86 31.09 -14.04
N GLU A 518 4.74 30.99 -15.39
CA GLU A 518 3.64 31.63 -16.13
C GLU A 518 2.28 31.07 -15.67
N ILE A 519 2.14 29.75 -15.59
CA ILE A 519 0.91 29.09 -15.13
C ILE A 519 0.59 29.50 -13.68
N PHE A 520 1.56 29.45 -12.78
CA PHE A 520 1.38 29.84 -11.38
C PHE A 520 0.96 31.32 -11.24
N ARG A 521 1.59 32.21 -12.04
CA ARG A 521 1.21 33.63 -12.09
C ARG A 521 -0.25 33.83 -12.47
N GLU A 522 -0.76 33.05 -13.41
CA GLU A 522 -2.17 33.08 -13.79
C GLU A 522 -3.06 32.54 -12.68
N GLU A 523 -2.64 31.50 -11.96
CA GLU A 523 -3.41 30.88 -10.87
C GLU A 523 -3.52 31.76 -9.62
N ILE A 524 -2.59 32.69 -9.41
CA ILE A 524 -2.66 33.65 -8.31
C ILE A 524 -3.40 34.94 -8.67
N ALA A 525 -3.94 35.07 -9.87
CA ALA A 525 -4.59 36.30 -10.34
C ALA A 525 -5.91 36.65 -9.61
N GLY A 526 -6.30 35.91 -8.58
CA GLY A 526 -7.43 36.18 -7.71
C GLY A 526 -8.47 35.07 -7.70
N LYS A 527 -9.65 35.36 -7.17
CA LYS A 527 -10.77 34.41 -7.06
C LYS A 527 -11.14 33.82 -8.42
N GLY A 528 -11.28 32.48 -8.51
CA GLY A 528 -11.63 31.77 -9.72
C GLY A 528 -10.48 31.67 -10.73
N ALA A 529 -9.28 32.08 -10.37
CA ALA A 529 -8.15 32.12 -11.31
C ALA A 529 -7.64 30.72 -11.64
N VAL A 530 -7.63 29.80 -10.68
CA VAL A 530 -7.24 28.39 -10.90
C VAL A 530 -8.14 27.74 -11.93
N ARG A 531 -9.44 27.88 -11.79
CA ARG A 531 -10.43 27.35 -12.76
C ARG A 531 -10.20 27.92 -14.15
N ARG A 532 -10.08 29.24 -14.29
CA ARG A 532 -9.83 29.88 -15.58
C ARG A 532 -8.52 29.46 -16.23
N THR A 533 -7.47 29.26 -15.45
CA THR A 533 -6.19 28.77 -15.94
C THR A 533 -6.31 27.35 -16.48
N LEU A 534 -6.96 26.44 -15.75
CA LEU A 534 -7.25 25.09 -16.22
C LEU A 534 -8.06 25.11 -17.53
N GLU A 535 -9.12 25.90 -17.59
CA GLU A 535 -9.94 26.06 -18.81
C GLU A 535 -9.10 26.56 -19.99
N LYS A 536 -8.22 27.56 -19.79
CA LYS A 536 -7.34 28.12 -20.82
C LYS A 536 -6.42 27.05 -21.41
N TYR A 537 -5.72 26.29 -20.57
CA TYR A 537 -4.71 25.33 -21.02
C TYR A 537 -5.30 23.99 -21.49
N LEU A 538 -6.50 23.64 -21.02
CA LEU A 538 -7.15 22.37 -21.27
C LEU A 538 -8.37 22.45 -22.21
N ALA A 539 -8.66 23.63 -22.79
CA ALA A 539 -9.84 23.85 -23.63
C ALA A 539 -9.85 23.06 -24.95
N LYS A 540 -8.73 22.45 -25.39
CA LYS A 540 -8.62 21.77 -26.69
C LYS A 540 -8.71 20.26 -26.61
#